data_2c9bcef9e2a0fd1570c4c1ce74608a82
#
_entry.id   2c9bcef9e2a0fd1570c4c1ce74608a82
#
_cell.length_a   1.000
_cell.length_b   1.000
_cell.length_c   1.000
_cell.angle_alpha   90.00
_cell.angle_beta   90.00
_cell.angle_gamma   90.00
#
_symmetry.space_group_name_H-M   'P 1'
#
loop_
_entity.id
_entity.type
_entity.pdbx_description
1 polymer ?
#
loop_
_entity_poly.entity_id
_entity_poly.type
_entity_poly.pdbx_seq_one_letter_code
_entity_poly.pdbx_strand_id
1 'polypeptide(L)'
;MTRLALLAATTAAAALLSTQSQAAGFYLQEQSVKGAGRAYSGEVADQGVDSLWWNPAAIARSGREAYVGMHAVFVDATVENHGSTITYPGGTTIPVQGEPRAFNPIEDGIAPNFAIATPIGDRFAVGLSLAAPYNFTTDYRSSSWARYDALHSRLTTADAQLTGAMRVTDWLDLGVGVSAQYTDAKLSTAYPNLSPALPDGVSQLSGDGWDFGWNVGAQAHLGQFTLGASYRSKIEHDLDGKVFVGGLLGPLAGANRDSGGSAKFTTPWIATLGGRWQATDKLALNAQVQRIGWSEFDAINVSFEGGGGEVLRQDYKDTTSGGVGVDYAVNNRLTLRAGVQYDPTPTPDDARTARVPDGDRWLYGVGATAAVTDSLKVDAALAYIDFENTDVLHDTTFYEGTPAATTTRLRGEVQGEGYVLSLGLRKTF
;
A
#
# COMPACT_ATOMS: atom_id res chain seq x y z
N MET A 1 -28.18 7.13 -23.07
CA MET A 1 -27.40 6.22 -22.19
C MET A 1 -25.88 6.35 -22.39
N THR A 2 -25.38 6.66 -23.57
CA THR A 2 -23.94 6.78 -23.86
C THR A 2 -23.21 7.98 -23.22
N ARG A 3 -23.90 9.09 -22.95
CA ARG A 3 -23.26 10.30 -22.33
C ARG A 3 -23.06 10.19 -20.82
N LEU A 4 -23.89 9.45 -20.09
CA LEU A 4 -23.68 9.20 -18.65
C LEU A 4 -22.53 8.21 -18.38
N ALA A 5 -22.33 7.23 -19.26
CA ALA A 5 -21.23 6.28 -19.14
C ALA A 5 -19.85 6.93 -19.38
N LEU A 6 -19.78 7.90 -20.32
CA LEU A 6 -18.55 8.66 -20.58
C LEU A 6 -18.22 9.64 -19.44
N LEU A 7 -19.23 10.30 -18.82
CA LEU A 7 -18.99 11.14 -17.65
C LEU A 7 -18.56 10.35 -16.43
N ALA A 8 -19.09 9.14 -16.22
CA ALA A 8 -18.67 8.26 -15.12
C ALA A 8 -17.22 7.76 -15.32
N ALA A 9 -16.81 7.48 -16.55
CA ALA A 9 -15.44 7.07 -16.86
C ALA A 9 -14.43 8.22 -16.70
N THR A 10 -14.79 9.45 -17.07
CA THR A 10 -13.91 10.62 -16.91
C THR A 10 -13.82 11.10 -15.45
N THR A 11 -14.89 10.96 -14.65
CA THR A 11 -14.83 11.25 -13.21
C THR A 11 -14.09 10.15 -12.44
N ALA A 12 -14.14 8.89 -12.85
CA ALA A 12 -13.33 7.81 -12.26
C ALA A 12 -11.84 8.00 -12.55
N ALA A 13 -11.47 8.43 -13.76
CA ALA A 13 -10.07 8.71 -14.11
C ALA A 13 -9.51 9.97 -13.41
N ALA A 14 -10.35 10.96 -13.08
CA ALA A 14 -9.93 12.13 -12.31
C ALA A 14 -9.84 11.87 -10.80
N ALA A 15 -10.54 10.82 -10.29
CA ALA A 15 -10.48 10.41 -8.88
C ALA A 15 -9.25 9.52 -8.55
N LEU A 16 -8.47 9.10 -9.56
CA LEU A 16 -7.22 8.34 -9.39
C LEU A 16 -6.03 9.22 -8.97
N LEU A 17 -6.22 10.52 -8.76
CA LEU A 17 -5.26 11.38 -8.07
C LEU A 17 -5.38 11.12 -6.55
N SER A 18 -4.97 9.93 -6.13
CA SER A 18 -4.93 9.55 -4.74
C SER A 18 -3.84 10.31 -4.00
N THR A 19 -4.21 11.04 -2.98
CA THR A 19 -3.33 11.45 -1.89
C THR A 19 -3.28 10.31 -0.88
N GLN A 20 -2.25 10.16 -0.08
CA GLN A 20 -1.62 8.87 0.26
C GLN A 20 -1.77 8.48 1.72
N SER A 21 -1.60 7.20 2.00
CA SER A 21 -1.70 6.60 3.32
C SER A 21 -0.72 5.44 3.47
N GLN A 22 -0.30 5.11 4.67
CA GLN A 22 0.59 3.99 4.94
C GLN A 22 -0.11 2.78 5.54
N ALA A 23 0.34 1.62 5.11
CA ALA A 23 0.03 0.30 5.63
C ALA A 23 1.35 -0.41 5.98
N ALA A 24 1.36 -1.64 6.52
CA ALA A 24 2.60 -2.36 6.75
C ALA A 24 3.45 -2.40 5.49
N GLY A 25 4.64 -1.83 5.56
CA GLY A 25 5.39 -1.39 4.38
C GLY A 25 4.63 -0.26 3.66
N PHE A 26 4.24 -0.49 2.41
CA PHE A 26 3.47 0.45 1.58
C PHE A 26 2.25 -0.22 0.90
N TYR A 27 1.81 -1.38 1.39
CA TYR A 27 0.61 -2.08 0.90
C TYR A 27 -0.64 -1.53 1.56
N LEU A 28 -1.64 -1.12 0.77
CA LEU A 28 -2.95 -0.66 1.21
C LEU A 28 -3.96 -1.80 1.21
N GLN A 29 -4.51 -2.11 2.38
CA GLN A 29 -5.61 -3.08 2.52
C GLN A 29 -6.98 -2.47 2.20
N GLU A 30 -7.07 -1.17 2.04
CA GLU A 30 -8.27 -0.33 1.86
C GLU A 30 -8.93 -0.55 0.48
N GLN A 31 -9.30 -1.82 0.18
CA GLN A 31 -9.90 -2.23 -1.09
C GLN A 31 -11.38 -2.63 -0.97
N SER A 32 -11.94 -2.57 0.25
CA SER A 32 -13.35 -2.87 0.53
C SER A 32 -13.81 -2.11 1.77
N VAL A 33 -14.85 -1.28 1.64
CA VAL A 33 -15.46 -0.56 2.79
C VAL A 33 -16.10 -1.54 3.76
N LYS A 34 -16.76 -2.57 3.25
CA LYS A 34 -17.30 -3.66 4.07
C LYS A 34 -16.17 -4.37 4.84
N GLY A 35 -15.04 -4.61 4.17
CA GLY A 35 -13.84 -5.19 4.77
C GLY A 35 -13.26 -4.34 5.88
N ALA A 36 -13.08 -3.04 5.66
CA ALA A 36 -12.59 -2.11 6.66
C ALA A 36 -13.42 -2.17 7.97
N GLY A 37 -14.74 -2.31 7.86
CA GLY A 37 -15.65 -2.42 9.00
C GLY A 37 -15.46 -3.68 9.86
N ARG A 38 -14.67 -4.65 9.43
CA ARG A 38 -14.34 -5.87 10.19
C ARG A 38 -12.84 -6.19 10.16
N ALA A 39 -12.02 -5.15 10.01
CA ALA A 39 -10.57 -5.26 9.92
C ALA A 39 -10.12 -6.29 8.88
N TYR A 40 -10.75 -6.28 7.69
CA TYR A 40 -10.51 -7.13 6.52
C TYR A 40 -10.62 -8.65 6.77
N SER A 41 -11.09 -9.08 7.93
CA SER A 41 -11.28 -10.49 8.24
C SER A 41 -12.35 -11.12 7.33
N GLY A 42 -12.04 -12.27 6.72
CA GLY A 42 -12.96 -13.05 5.91
C GLY A 42 -13.29 -12.48 4.52
N GLU A 43 -12.60 -11.44 4.03
CA GLU A 43 -12.82 -10.89 2.69
C GLU A 43 -12.60 -11.92 1.58
N VAL A 44 -11.60 -12.80 1.73
CA VAL A 44 -11.30 -13.86 0.75
C VAL A 44 -12.42 -14.89 0.63
N ALA A 45 -13.27 -15.04 1.66
CA ALA A 45 -14.41 -15.96 1.70
C ALA A 45 -15.75 -15.24 1.51
N ASP A 46 -15.76 -13.92 1.35
CA ASP A 46 -16.98 -13.14 1.14
C ASP A 46 -17.35 -13.07 -0.35
N GLN A 47 -18.59 -12.76 -0.62
CA GLN A 47 -19.16 -12.68 -1.95
C GLN A 47 -19.57 -11.26 -2.30
N GLY A 48 -19.57 -10.98 -3.58
CA GLY A 48 -19.94 -9.70 -4.13
C GLY A 48 -18.77 -9.00 -4.81
N VAL A 49 -19.13 -8.01 -5.60
CA VAL A 49 -18.18 -7.25 -6.42
C VAL A 49 -17.18 -6.45 -5.59
N ASP A 50 -17.52 -6.10 -4.37
CA ASP A 50 -16.67 -5.38 -3.41
C ASP A 50 -15.56 -6.25 -2.78
N SER A 51 -15.67 -7.59 -2.89
CA SER A 51 -14.61 -8.53 -2.49
C SER A 51 -13.73 -9.01 -3.66
N LEU A 52 -13.93 -8.45 -4.86
CA LEU A 52 -13.24 -8.86 -6.09
C LEU A 52 -11.71 -8.71 -6.02
N TRP A 53 -11.23 -7.65 -5.36
CA TRP A 53 -9.80 -7.48 -5.10
C TRP A 53 -9.21 -8.65 -4.31
N TRP A 54 -9.92 -9.09 -3.26
CA TRP A 54 -9.46 -10.12 -2.34
C TRP A 54 -9.51 -11.53 -2.92
N ASN A 55 -10.53 -11.82 -3.75
CA ASN A 55 -10.70 -13.12 -4.36
C ASN A 55 -11.44 -13.02 -5.70
N PRO A 56 -10.83 -13.39 -6.83
CA PRO A 56 -11.50 -13.36 -8.12
C PRO A 56 -12.72 -14.30 -8.20
N ALA A 57 -12.81 -15.34 -7.35
CA ALA A 57 -13.97 -16.21 -7.28
C ALA A 57 -15.22 -15.55 -6.64
N ALA A 58 -15.05 -14.41 -5.92
CA ALA A 58 -16.12 -13.73 -5.19
C ALA A 58 -17.32 -13.33 -6.07
N ILE A 59 -17.10 -13.14 -7.37
CA ILE A 59 -18.14 -12.74 -8.33
C ILE A 59 -18.84 -13.91 -9.02
N ALA A 60 -18.43 -15.16 -8.80
CA ALA A 60 -19.00 -16.32 -9.48
C ALA A 60 -20.50 -16.51 -9.23
N ARG A 61 -21.02 -16.02 -8.08
CA ARG A 61 -22.42 -16.04 -7.67
C ARG A 61 -23.07 -14.67 -7.61
N SER A 62 -22.31 -13.61 -7.95
CA SER A 62 -22.83 -12.26 -8.00
C SER A 62 -23.81 -12.11 -9.17
N GLY A 63 -24.85 -11.30 -8.95
CA GLY A 63 -25.68 -10.79 -10.02
C GLY A 63 -24.93 -9.73 -10.84
N ARG A 64 -25.68 -8.91 -11.57
CA ARG A 64 -25.09 -7.69 -12.15
C ARG A 64 -24.96 -6.65 -11.05
N GLU A 65 -23.75 -6.33 -10.70
CA GLU A 65 -23.43 -5.43 -9.58
C GLU A 65 -22.37 -4.41 -9.96
N ALA A 66 -22.45 -3.24 -9.32
CA ALA A 66 -21.41 -2.21 -9.34
C ALA A 66 -21.14 -1.75 -7.90
N TYR A 67 -19.89 -1.45 -7.64
CA TYR A 67 -19.39 -0.94 -6.38
C TYR A 67 -18.48 0.26 -6.60
N VAL A 68 -18.60 1.27 -5.74
CA VAL A 68 -17.63 2.35 -5.58
C VAL A 68 -17.38 2.54 -4.09
N GLY A 69 -16.12 2.60 -3.73
CA GLY A 69 -15.66 2.84 -2.37
C GLY A 69 -14.61 3.94 -2.33
N MET A 70 -14.51 4.55 -1.17
CA MET A 70 -13.50 5.55 -0.87
C MET A 70 -13.08 5.42 0.59
N HIS A 71 -11.78 5.42 0.84
CA HIS A 71 -11.17 5.38 2.16
C HIS A 71 -10.32 6.65 2.31
N ALA A 72 -10.61 7.44 3.33
CA ALA A 72 -9.77 8.55 3.77
C ALA A 72 -8.94 8.04 4.95
N VAL A 73 -7.64 8.10 4.83
CA VAL A 73 -6.69 7.62 5.83
C VAL A 73 -5.90 8.78 6.37
N PHE A 74 -5.89 8.90 7.69
CA PHE A 74 -5.22 9.93 8.45
C PHE A 74 -4.16 9.27 9.32
N VAL A 75 -2.94 9.83 9.32
CA VAL A 75 -1.83 9.30 10.12
C VAL A 75 -1.27 10.43 10.97
N ASP A 76 -1.28 10.24 12.28
CA ASP A 76 -0.59 11.14 13.23
C ASP A 76 0.68 10.43 13.68
N ALA A 77 1.84 10.92 13.23
CA ALA A 77 3.13 10.31 13.50
C ALA A 77 4.19 11.36 13.86
N THR A 78 5.08 10.96 14.76
CA THR A 78 6.28 11.73 15.12
C THR A 78 7.50 10.86 14.88
N VAL A 79 8.52 11.44 14.23
CA VAL A 79 9.82 10.80 13.99
C VAL A 79 10.89 11.65 14.68
N GLU A 80 11.47 11.10 15.76
CA GLU A 80 12.40 11.84 16.65
C GLU A 80 13.82 11.33 16.52
N ASN A 81 14.81 12.27 16.60
CA ASN A 81 16.23 11.98 16.54
C ASN A 81 16.79 11.52 17.89
N HIS A 82 17.45 10.37 17.93
CA HIS A 82 18.11 9.80 19.09
C HIS A 82 19.63 9.75 18.95
N GLY A 83 20.23 10.84 18.45
CA GLY A 83 21.68 11.00 18.41
C GLY A 83 22.33 10.64 17.07
N SER A 84 21.65 10.94 15.97
CA SER A 84 22.20 10.79 14.62
C SER A 84 23.49 11.59 14.41
N THR A 85 24.43 11.00 13.66
CA THR A 85 25.75 11.58 13.39
C THR A 85 26.09 11.54 11.90
N ILE A 86 26.96 12.48 11.51
CA ILE A 86 27.60 12.50 10.19
C ILE A 86 29.11 12.56 10.36
N THR A 87 29.82 11.70 9.62
CA THR A 87 31.29 11.65 9.60
C THR A 87 31.75 12.11 8.23
N TYR A 88 32.48 13.24 8.21
CA TYR A 88 33.04 13.81 7.00
C TYR A 88 34.40 13.17 6.63
N PRO A 89 34.90 13.40 5.40
CA PRO A 89 36.27 13.03 5.02
C PRO A 89 37.30 13.53 6.02
N GLY A 90 38.30 12.69 6.37
CA GLY A 90 39.24 12.97 7.43
C GLY A 90 38.82 12.56 8.82
N GLY A 91 37.65 11.95 8.99
CA GLY A 91 37.20 11.32 10.23
C GLY A 91 36.52 12.26 11.24
N THR A 92 36.20 13.48 10.84
CA THR A 92 35.45 14.40 11.72
C THR A 92 34.01 13.99 11.82
N THR A 93 33.57 13.56 13.00
CA THR A 93 32.19 13.16 13.30
C THR A 93 31.50 14.25 14.11
N ILE A 94 30.33 14.68 13.68
CA ILE A 94 29.46 15.63 14.38
C ILE A 94 28.01 15.12 14.44
N PRO A 95 27.20 15.61 15.40
CA PRO A 95 25.75 15.36 15.36
C PRO A 95 25.15 15.94 14.08
N VAL A 96 24.17 15.23 13.51
CA VAL A 96 23.37 15.76 12.41
C VAL A 96 22.61 16.99 12.93
N GLN A 97 22.87 18.12 12.30
CA GLN A 97 22.25 19.39 12.66
C GLN A 97 20.86 19.52 12.03
N GLY A 98 19.99 20.27 12.69
CA GLY A 98 18.65 20.59 12.19
C GLY A 98 17.54 20.28 13.20
N GLU A 99 16.32 20.23 12.72
CA GLU A 99 15.14 19.94 13.54
C GLU A 99 15.20 18.49 14.04
N PRO A 100 15.18 18.24 15.38
CA PRO A 100 15.31 16.89 15.94
C PRO A 100 14.02 16.08 15.87
N ARG A 101 12.88 16.71 15.56
CA ARG A 101 11.56 16.06 15.44
C ARG A 101 10.90 16.44 14.13
N ALA A 102 10.37 15.46 13.44
CA ALA A 102 9.46 15.65 12.32
C ALA A 102 8.05 15.24 12.79
N PHE A 103 7.10 16.17 12.68
CA PHE A 103 5.70 15.95 12.99
C PHE A 103 4.95 15.69 11.69
N ASN A 104 4.16 14.61 11.67
CA ASN A 104 3.35 14.18 10.55
C ASN A 104 4.14 14.17 9.22
N PRO A 105 5.31 13.49 9.16
CA PRO A 105 6.04 13.38 7.90
C PRO A 105 5.33 12.45 6.91
N ILE A 106 4.37 11.66 7.38
CA ILE A 106 3.50 10.80 6.57
C ILE A 106 2.27 11.62 6.17
N GLU A 107 2.02 11.75 4.87
CA GLU A 107 0.86 12.50 4.39
C GLU A 107 -0.43 11.69 4.52
N ASP A 108 -1.53 12.38 4.86
CA ASP A 108 -2.88 11.82 4.80
C ASP A 108 -3.27 11.43 3.39
N GLY A 109 -4.19 10.47 3.23
CA GLY A 109 -4.48 9.93 1.92
C GLY A 109 -5.92 9.55 1.63
N ILE A 110 -6.23 9.40 0.34
CA ILE A 110 -7.49 8.86 -0.15
C ILE A 110 -7.21 7.66 -1.05
N ALA A 111 -7.81 6.50 -0.74
CA ALA A 111 -7.75 5.30 -1.56
C ALA A 111 -9.14 5.03 -2.18
N PRO A 112 -9.37 5.41 -3.44
CA PRO A 112 -10.60 5.09 -4.16
C PRO A 112 -10.53 3.67 -4.69
N ASN A 113 -11.68 2.99 -4.73
CA ASN A 113 -11.83 1.71 -5.39
C ASN A 113 -13.17 1.62 -6.14
N PHE A 114 -13.15 0.85 -7.20
CA PHE A 114 -14.31 0.62 -8.05
C PHE A 114 -14.32 -0.83 -8.50
N ALA A 115 -15.50 -1.42 -8.60
CA ALA A 115 -15.64 -2.72 -9.23
C ALA A 115 -17.05 -2.88 -9.87
N ILE A 116 -17.09 -3.66 -10.93
CA ILE A 116 -18.33 -4.04 -11.62
C ILE A 116 -18.25 -5.51 -12.01
N ALA A 117 -19.36 -6.20 -11.88
CA ALA A 117 -19.46 -7.59 -12.34
C ALA A 117 -20.79 -7.84 -13.05
N THR A 118 -20.77 -8.79 -13.96
CA THR A 118 -21.97 -9.27 -14.68
C THR A 118 -21.88 -10.77 -14.91
N PRO A 119 -22.97 -11.52 -14.67
CA PRO A 119 -23.03 -12.94 -15.01
C PRO A 119 -23.07 -13.13 -16.53
N ILE A 120 -22.50 -14.24 -16.99
CA ILE A 120 -22.56 -14.74 -18.38
C ILE A 120 -23.15 -16.15 -18.34
N GLY A 121 -24.44 -16.27 -18.68
CA GLY A 121 -25.19 -17.52 -18.48
C GLY A 121 -25.28 -17.86 -16.98
N ASP A 122 -25.41 -19.17 -16.70
CA ASP A 122 -25.71 -19.63 -15.33
C ASP A 122 -24.51 -19.95 -14.48
N ARG A 123 -23.31 -20.05 -15.10
CA ARG A 123 -22.12 -20.56 -14.42
C ARG A 123 -20.91 -19.61 -14.43
N PHE A 124 -20.90 -18.60 -15.31
CA PHE A 124 -19.77 -17.71 -15.48
C PHE A 124 -20.12 -16.29 -15.06
N ALA A 125 -19.11 -15.57 -14.63
CA ALA A 125 -19.18 -14.13 -14.41
C ALA A 125 -17.88 -13.46 -14.88
N VAL A 126 -17.98 -12.22 -15.32
CA VAL A 126 -16.84 -11.36 -15.61
C VAL A 126 -16.93 -10.10 -14.78
N GLY A 127 -15.79 -9.58 -14.40
CA GLY A 127 -15.68 -8.35 -13.61
C GLY A 127 -14.49 -7.51 -14.00
N LEU A 128 -14.59 -6.24 -13.69
CA LEU A 128 -13.52 -5.26 -13.79
C LEU A 128 -13.39 -4.55 -12.44
N SER A 129 -12.18 -4.38 -11.92
CA SER A 129 -11.92 -3.56 -10.73
C SER A 129 -10.79 -2.56 -10.99
N LEU A 130 -10.87 -1.43 -10.27
CA LEU A 130 -9.83 -0.43 -10.16
C LEU A 130 -9.49 -0.27 -8.69
N ALA A 131 -8.21 -0.31 -8.35
CA ALA A 131 -7.70 -0.31 -6.99
C ALA A 131 -6.37 0.47 -6.90
N ALA A 132 -5.97 0.87 -5.71
CA ALA A 132 -4.68 1.51 -5.43
C ALA A 132 -3.93 0.70 -4.36
N PRO A 133 -3.30 -0.44 -4.74
CA PRO A 133 -2.80 -1.41 -3.76
C PRO A 133 -1.52 -1.00 -3.04
N TYR A 134 -0.70 -0.13 -3.64
CA TYR A 134 0.56 0.33 -3.05
C TYR A 134 0.64 1.84 -3.13
N ASN A 135 0.76 2.48 -1.97
CA ASN A 135 0.77 3.94 -1.91
C ASN A 135 1.45 4.41 -0.63
N PHE A 136 2.32 5.39 -0.73
CA PHE A 136 2.82 6.15 0.41
C PHE A 136 3.38 7.50 -0.03
N THR A 137 3.33 8.51 0.85
CA THR A 137 4.16 9.71 0.79
C THR A 137 4.72 10.03 2.15
N THR A 138 6.00 10.34 2.16
CA THR A 138 6.64 10.98 3.29
C THR A 138 7.32 12.27 2.83
N ASP A 139 7.17 13.33 3.65
CA ASP A 139 7.75 14.65 3.38
C ASP A 139 8.48 15.17 4.62
N TYR A 140 9.77 15.34 4.49
CA TYR A 140 10.65 15.88 5.53
C TYR A 140 11.21 17.23 5.09
N ARG A 141 11.19 18.21 6.00
CA ARG A 141 11.83 19.49 5.73
C ARG A 141 13.32 19.32 5.45
N SER A 142 13.87 20.19 4.63
CA SER A 142 15.32 20.22 4.35
C SER A 142 16.17 20.47 5.60
N SER A 143 15.58 21.01 6.67
CA SER A 143 16.18 21.16 8.00
C SER A 143 16.01 19.94 8.90
N SER A 144 15.29 18.89 8.50
CA SER A 144 15.09 17.69 9.31
C SER A 144 16.40 16.91 9.51
N TRP A 145 16.52 16.27 10.67
CA TRP A 145 17.60 15.33 10.94
C TRP A 145 17.59 14.12 9.99
N ALA A 146 16.38 13.71 9.52
CA ALA A 146 16.19 12.57 8.64
C ALA A 146 16.52 12.86 7.16
N ARG A 147 16.87 14.09 6.78
CA ARG A 147 17.06 14.54 5.39
C ARG A 147 18.05 13.72 4.58
N TYR A 148 19.02 13.09 5.22
CA TYR A 148 20.02 12.25 4.54
C TYR A 148 19.51 10.86 4.19
N ASP A 149 18.32 10.48 4.68
CA ASP A 149 17.58 9.30 4.26
C ASP A 149 16.42 9.71 3.34
N ALA A 150 15.61 10.69 3.76
CA ALA A 150 14.45 11.13 3.00
C ALA A 150 14.24 12.64 3.11
N LEU A 151 13.95 13.28 1.98
CA LEU A 151 13.32 14.60 1.90
C LEU A 151 11.86 14.41 1.46
N HIS A 152 11.63 13.91 0.25
CA HIS A 152 10.32 13.57 -0.26
C HIS A 152 10.37 12.18 -0.86
N SER A 153 9.43 11.34 -0.47
CA SER A 153 9.29 10.00 -1.03
C SER A 153 7.83 9.76 -1.36
N ARG A 154 7.55 9.34 -2.59
CA ARG A 154 6.22 9.01 -3.06
C ARG A 154 6.25 7.75 -3.90
N LEU A 155 5.33 6.86 -3.63
CA LEU A 155 4.95 5.76 -4.50
C LEU A 155 3.43 5.79 -4.66
N THR A 156 2.94 5.76 -5.88
CA THR A 156 1.51 5.70 -6.19
C THR A 156 1.27 4.63 -7.22
N THR A 157 0.31 3.75 -6.97
CA THR A 157 -0.09 2.74 -7.94
C THR A 157 -1.58 2.81 -8.27
N ALA A 158 -1.93 2.45 -9.49
CA ALA A 158 -3.30 2.24 -9.94
C ALA A 158 -3.37 0.91 -10.67
N ASP A 159 -4.17 -0.02 -10.17
CA ASP A 159 -4.32 -1.38 -10.70
C ASP A 159 -5.69 -1.53 -11.36
N ALA A 160 -5.70 -1.93 -12.62
CA ALA A 160 -6.90 -2.27 -13.38
C ALA A 160 -6.92 -3.78 -13.62
N GLN A 161 -7.86 -4.49 -12.98
CA GLN A 161 -7.95 -5.95 -13.07
C GLN A 161 -9.18 -6.38 -13.84
N LEU A 162 -8.98 -7.22 -14.86
CA LEU A 162 -10.02 -7.98 -15.54
C LEU A 162 -10.10 -9.38 -14.95
N THR A 163 -11.32 -9.80 -14.57
CA THR A 163 -11.56 -11.07 -13.87
C THR A 163 -12.57 -11.91 -14.60
N GLY A 164 -12.30 -13.22 -14.68
CA GLY A 164 -13.27 -14.26 -15.02
C GLY A 164 -13.48 -15.20 -13.84
N ALA A 165 -14.73 -15.51 -13.52
CA ALA A 165 -15.09 -16.46 -12.47
C ALA A 165 -16.07 -17.49 -12.96
N MET A 166 -16.05 -18.69 -12.36
CA MET A 166 -16.89 -19.80 -12.73
C MET A 166 -17.39 -20.55 -11.51
N ARG A 167 -18.68 -20.84 -11.49
CA ARG A 167 -19.29 -21.84 -10.61
C ARG A 167 -19.01 -23.23 -11.17
N VAL A 168 -18.01 -23.93 -10.62
CA VAL A 168 -17.58 -25.26 -11.08
C VAL A 168 -18.60 -26.33 -10.68
N THR A 169 -19.00 -26.27 -9.41
CA THR A 169 -20.06 -27.12 -8.83
C THR A 169 -20.97 -26.28 -7.96
N ASP A 170 -21.96 -26.88 -7.33
CA ASP A 170 -22.85 -26.17 -6.39
C ASP A 170 -22.10 -25.67 -5.13
N TRP A 171 -20.99 -26.27 -4.82
CA TRP A 171 -20.19 -25.95 -3.62
C TRP A 171 -18.83 -25.31 -3.92
N LEU A 172 -18.33 -25.24 -5.19
CA LEU A 172 -17.01 -24.76 -5.55
C LEU A 172 -17.08 -23.70 -6.65
N ASP A 173 -16.51 -22.54 -6.37
CA ASP A 173 -16.30 -21.45 -7.29
C ASP A 173 -14.79 -21.23 -7.50
N LEU A 174 -14.38 -20.94 -8.74
CA LEU A 174 -13.03 -20.58 -9.11
C LEU A 174 -13.03 -19.23 -9.84
N GLY A 175 -11.91 -18.51 -9.74
CA GLY A 175 -11.73 -17.26 -10.44
C GLY A 175 -10.26 -17.03 -10.83
N VAL A 176 -10.06 -16.30 -11.92
CA VAL A 176 -8.77 -15.85 -12.39
C VAL A 176 -8.86 -14.37 -12.78
N GLY A 177 -7.81 -13.62 -12.55
CA GLY A 177 -7.71 -12.23 -12.96
C GLY A 177 -6.35 -11.92 -13.57
N VAL A 178 -6.34 -10.96 -14.49
CA VAL A 178 -5.14 -10.32 -14.99
C VAL A 178 -5.23 -8.84 -14.71
N SER A 179 -4.13 -8.22 -14.30
CA SER A 179 -4.08 -6.80 -13.98
C SER A 179 -2.99 -6.09 -14.75
N ALA A 180 -3.28 -4.82 -15.08
CA ALA A 180 -2.32 -3.84 -15.53
C ALA A 180 -2.18 -2.79 -14.42
N GLN A 181 -0.97 -2.60 -13.91
CA GLN A 181 -0.69 -1.67 -12.84
C GLN A 181 0.20 -0.54 -13.35
N TYR A 182 -0.29 0.69 -13.22
CA TYR A 182 0.51 1.90 -13.39
C TYR A 182 1.18 2.24 -12.07
N THR A 183 2.47 2.58 -12.14
CA THR A 183 3.26 2.99 -10.99
C THR A 183 3.95 4.30 -11.28
N ASP A 184 3.85 5.27 -10.38
CA ASP A 184 4.61 6.53 -10.35
C ASP A 184 5.37 6.60 -9.04
N ALA A 185 6.69 6.83 -9.11
CA ALA A 185 7.57 6.89 -7.96
C ALA A 185 8.46 8.13 -7.99
N LYS A 186 8.68 8.72 -6.81
CA LYS A 186 9.63 9.82 -6.61
C LYS A 186 10.33 9.66 -5.27
N LEU A 187 11.66 9.70 -5.28
CA LEU A 187 12.49 9.64 -4.08
C LEU A 187 13.47 10.82 -4.10
N SER A 188 13.61 11.54 -2.99
CA SER A 188 14.63 12.57 -2.86
C SER A 188 15.33 12.50 -1.50
N THR A 189 16.59 12.91 -1.48
CA THR A 189 17.51 12.80 -0.34
C THR A 189 18.48 13.96 -0.37
N ALA A 190 18.84 14.51 0.81
CA ALA A 190 19.91 15.47 0.90
C ALA A 190 21.27 14.77 0.68
N TYR A 191 22.13 15.37 -0.13
CA TYR A 191 23.48 14.89 -0.39
C TYR A 191 24.50 15.78 0.30
N PRO A 192 25.30 15.28 1.25
CA PRO A 192 26.23 16.11 2.01
C PRO A 192 27.37 16.63 1.12
N ASN A 193 27.73 17.90 1.25
CA ASN A 193 28.98 18.41 0.76
C ASN A 193 30.12 18.03 1.73
N LEU A 194 31.41 18.32 1.39
CA LEU A 194 32.58 17.83 2.12
C LEU A 194 32.84 18.53 3.46
N SER A 195 31.98 19.45 3.88
CA SER A 195 32.14 20.22 5.10
C SER A 195 30.77 20.64 5.66
N PRO A 196 30.62 20.66 7.00
CA PRO A 196 29.39 21.15 7.63
C PRO A 196 29.14 22.65 7.41
N ALA A 197 30.09 23.40 6.93
CA ALA A 197 29.96 24.83 6.60
C ALA A 197 29.31 25.05 5.21
N LEU A 198 29.19 24.01 4.39
CA LEU A 198 28.57 24.09 3.08
C LEU A 198 27.12 23.57 3.15
N PRO A 199 26.21 24.16 2.37
CA PRO A 199 24.84 23.64 2.28
C PRO A 199 24.85 22.24 1.65
N ASP A 200 23.87 21.40 2.00
CA ASP A 200 23.68 20.12 1.35
C ASP A 200 23.22 20.31 -0.11
N GLY A 201 23.64 19.40 -0.98
CA GLY A 201 23.03 19.18 -2.27
C GLY A 201 21.77 18.32 -2.14
N VAL A 202 21.17 17.95 -3.27
CA VAL A 202 19.98 17.09 -3.33
C VAL A 202 20.12 16.06 -4.44
N SER A 203 19.72 14.84 -4.15
CA SER A 203 19.45 13.80 -5.15
C SER A 203 17.96 13.59 -5.27
N GLN A 204 17.46 13.43 -6.51
CA GLN A 204 16.08 13.09 -6.79
C GLN A 204 16.02 12.03 -7.89
N LEU A 205 15.27 10.98 -7.64
CA LEU A 205 14.90 9.94 -8.58
C LEU A 205 13.40 10.05 -8.82
N SER A 206 12.96 9.92 -10.08
CA SER A 206 11.53 9.84 -10.41
C SER A 206 11.36 8.96 -11.63
N GLY A 207 10.25 8.25 -11.71
CA GLY A 207 9.93 7.42 -12.85
C GLY A 207 8.53 6.86 -12.77
N ASP A 208 8.01 6.45 -13.91
CA ASP A 208 6.69 5.83 -14.03
C ASP A 208 6.71 4.71 -15.08
N GLY A 209 5.73 3.81 -14.98
CA GLY A 209 5.64 2.66 -15.89
C GLY A 209 4.35 1.87 -15.73
N TRP A 210 4.11 0.95 -16.69
CA TRP A 210 3.01 0.00 -16.66
C TRP A 210 3.55 -1.42 -16.64
N ASP A 211 3.11 -2.21 -15.65
CA ASP A 211 3.50 -3.60 -15.48
C ASP A 211 2.28 -4.48 -15.25
N PHE A 212 2.47 -5.81 -15.34
CA PHE A 212 1.35 -6.74 -15.37
C PHE A 212 1.46 -7.80 -14.27
N GLY A 213 0.29 -8.14 -13.73
CA GLY A 213 0.14 -9.18 -12.74
C GLY A 213 -1.03 -10.10 -13.04
N TRP A 214 -1.19 -11.12 -12.22
CA TRP A 214 -2.31 -12.05 -12.27
C TRP A 214 -2.70 -12.51 -10.87
N ASN A 215 -3.93 -12.99 -10.74
CA ASN A 215 -4.39 -13.63 -9.52
C ASN A 215 -5.31 -14.81 -9.81
N VAL A 216 -5.38 -15.70 -8.85
CA VAL A 216 -6.31 -16.84 -8.85
C VAL A 216 -6.98 -16.95 -7.50
N GLY A 217 -8.18 -17.52 -7.48
CA GLY A 217 -8.89 -17.74 -6.24
C GLY A 217 -9.94 -18.82 -6.33
N ALA A 218 -10.31 -19.29 -5.16
CA ALA A 218 -11.34 -20.31 -4.98
C ALA A 218 -12.21 -19.98 -3.78
N GLN A 219 -13.49 -20.39 -3.84
CA GLN A 219 -14.41 -20.37 -2.70
C GLN A 219 -15.16 -21.71 -2.62
N ALA A 220 -15.20 -22.28 -1.41
CA ALA A 220 -15.94 -23.51 -1.14
C ALA A 220 -17.11 -23.23 -0.17
N HIS A 221 -18.33 -23.55 -0.61
CA HIS A 221 -19.58 -23.32 0.12
C HIS A 221 -20.04 -24.63 0.76
N LEU A 222 -19.86 -24.77 2.07
CA LEU A 222 -20.06 -26.02 2.82
C LEU A 222 -21.13 -25.82 3.90
N GLY A 223 -22.39 -25.73 3.48
CA GLY A 223 -23.49 -25.43 4.38
C GLY A 223 -23.43 -24.06 5.01
N GLN A 224 -23.16 -23.98 6.32
CA GLN A 224 -23.02 -22.70 7.03
C GLN A 224 -21.61 -22.09 6.90
N PHE A 225 -20.66 -22.79 6.26
CA PHE A 225 -19.28 -22.34 6.11
C PHE A 225 -19.00 -21.96 4.66
N THR A 226 -18.31 -20.85 4.47
CA THR A 226 -17.63 -20.51 3.22
C THR A 226 -16.15 -20.40 3.51
N LEU A 227 -15.34 -21.16 2.79
CA LEU A 227 -13.88 -21.07 2.84
C LEU A 227 -13.40 -20.39 1.57
N GLY A 228 -12.41 -19.52 1.68
CA GLY A 228 -11.82 -18.82 0.56
C GLY A 228 -10.31 -18.93 0.59
N ALA A 229 -9.73 -19.06 -0.60
CA ALA A 229 -8.29 -18.99 -0.82
C ALA A 229 -8.00 -18.16 -2.07
N SER A 230 -6.97 -17.34 -2.03
CA SER A 230 -6.50 -16.58 -3.20
C SER A 230 -4.98 -16.44 -3.19
N TYR A 231 -4.44 -16.26 -4.39
CA TYR A 231 -3.05 -15.93 -4.63
C TYR A 231 -2.98 -14.81 -5.68
N ARG A 232 -2.25 -13.76 -5.37
CA ARG A 232 -1.89 -12.67 -6.29
C ARG A 232 -0.40 -12.72 -6.55
N SER A 233 0.00 -12.64 -7.82
CA SER A 233 1.40 -12.67 -8.21
C SER A 233 2.15 -11.42 -7.76
N LYS A 234 3.45 -11.53 -7.58
CA LYS A 234 4.35 -10.39 -7.59
C LYS A 234 4.25 -9.64 -8.93
N ILE A 235 4.65 -8.37 -8.92
CA ILE A 235 4.81 -7.57 -10.13
C ILE A 235 6.22 -7.00 -10.13
N GLU A 236 6.96 -7.26 -11.20
CA GLU A 236 8.29 -6.68 -11.44
C GLU A 236 8.09 -5.35 -12.17
N HIS A 237 8.45 -4.25 -11.53
CA HIS A 237 8.31 -2.90 -12.05
C HIS A 237 9.58 -2.47 -12.77
N ASP A 238 9.42 -1.86 -13.96
CA ASP A 238 10.48 -1.25 -14.75
C ASP A 238 10.04 0.18 -15.09
N LEU A 239 10.50 1.15 -14.28
CA LEU A 239 10.09 2.54 -14.40
C LEU A 239 11.11 3.32 -15.21
N ASP A 240 10.66 4.00 -16.26
CA ASP A 240 11.44 4.98 -16.98
C ASP A 240 11.33 6.37 -16.35
N GLY A 241 12.43 7.11 -16.26
CA GLY A 241 12.38 8.36 -15.54
C GLY A 241 13.64 9.22 -15.60
N LYS A 242 13.88 9.95 -14.51
CA LYS A 242 14.96 10.94 -14.41
C LYS A 242 15.73 10.81 -13.11
N VAL A 243 17.00 11.11 -13.21
CA VAL A 243 17.96 11.24 -12.10
C VAL A 243 18.49 12.67 -12.09
N PHE A 244 18.25 13.36 -10.99
CA PHE A 244 18.77 14.71 -10.74
C PHE A 244 19.67 14.69 -9.50
N VAL A 245 20.88 15.20 -9.63
CA VAL A 245 21.78 15.52 -8.50
C VAL A 245 22.25 16.94 -8.68
N GLY A 246 22.01 17.79 -7.68
CA GLY A 246 22.34 19.21 -7.74
C GLY A 246 22.83 19.78 -6.41
N GLY A 247 23.48 20.95 -6.47
CA GLY A 247 23.98 21.64 -5.28
C GLY A 247 25.30 21.10 -4.71
N LEU A 248 25.96 20.18 -5.39
CA LEU A 248 27.28 19.69 -5.02
C LEU A 248 28.35 20.71 -5.42
N LEU A 249 29.28 21.00 -4.52
CA LEU A 249 30.26 22.10 -4.61
C LEU A 249 31.72 21.60 -4.61
N GLY A 250 32.59 22.42 -5.10
CA GLY A 250 34.03 22.15 -5.13
C GLY A 250 34.38 20.85 -5.86
N PRO A 251 35.16 19.95 -5.22
CA PRO A 251 35.52 18.66 -5.87
C PRO A 251 34.36 17.79 -6.26
N LEU A 252 33.18 17.96 -5.61
CA LEU A 252 31.96 17.19 -5.90
C LEU A 252 31.15 17.78 -7.05
N ALA A 253 31.44 18.98 -7.53
CA ALA A 253 30.66 19.69 -8.55
C ALA A 253 30.49 18.85 -9.86
N GLY A 254 31.46 18.01 -10.19
CA GLY A 254 31.43 17.13 -11.34
C GLY A 254 30.43 15.96 -11.21
N ALA A 255 29.89 15.71 -10.04
CA ALA A 255 28.85 14.69 -9.80
C ALA A 255 27.42 15.26 -9.94
N ASN A 256 27.25 16.58 -10.07
CA ASN A 256 25.97 17.15 -10.43
C ASN A 256 25.52 16.61 -11.81
N ARG A 257 24.25 16.19 -11.91
CA ARG A 257 23.67 15.64 -13.15
C ARG A 257 22.19 15.91 -13.26
N ASP A 258 21.74 15.96 -14.48
CA ASP A 258 20.31 15.89 -14.86
C ASP A 258 20.25 15.02 -16.11
N SER A 259 19.81 13.77 -15.94
CA SER A 259 19.82 12.76 -16.99
C SER A 259 18.61 11.85 -16.91
N GLY A 260 18.36 11.12 -17.99
CA GLY A 260 17.45 9.97 -17.95
C GLY A 260 17.99 8.85 -17.05
N GLY A 261 17.12 7.96 -16.66
CA GLY A 261 17.42 6.77 -15.90
C GLY A 261 16.22 5.86 -15.78
N SER A 262 16.42 4.68 -15.24
CA SER A 262 15.34 3.74 -14.94
C SER A 262 15.49 3.18 -13.52
N ALA A 263 14.39 2.70 -12.97
CA ALA A 263 14.38 2.05 -11.66
C ALA A 263 13.61 0.72 -11.74
N LYS A 264 14.21 -0.35 -11.21
CA LYS A 264 13.60 -1.68 -11.15
C LYS A 264 13.43 -2.14 -9.72
N PHE A 265 12.23 -2.61 -9.39
CA PHE A 265 11.92 -3.22 -8.10
C PHE A 265 10.73 -4.18 -8.25
N THR A 266 10.44 -4.96 -7.22
CA THR A 266 9.36 -5.94 -7.27
C THR A 266 8.39 -5.70 -6.12
N THR A 267 7.09 -5.58 -6.40
CA THR A 267 6.06 -5.63 -5.37
C THR A 267 5.72 -7.08 -5.01
N PRO A 268 5.35 -7.35 -3.73
CA PRO A 268 5.24 -8.70 -3.21
C PRO A 268 4.08 -9.50 -3.82
N TRP A 269 4.21 -10.83 -3.81
CA TRP A 269 3.08 -11.74 -3.95
C TRP A 269 2.25 -11.76 -2.66
N ILE A 270 0.95 -12.07 -2.78
CA ILE A 270 0.02 -12.14 -1.65
C ILE A 270 -0.75 -13.46 -1.72
N ALA A 271 -0.69 -14.25 -0.65
CA ALA A 271 -1.51 -15.46 -0.46
C ALA A 271 -2.46 -15.26 0.72
N THR A 272 -3.76 -15.48 0.49
CA THR A 272 -4.78 -15.27 1.51
C THR A 272 -5.63 -16.53 1.68
N LEU A 273 -5.85 -16.92 2.93
CA LEU A 273 -6.75 -18.01 3.32
C LEU A 273 -7.71 -17.49 4.39
N GLY A 274 -9.00 -17.80 4.28
CA GLY A 274 -9.96 -17.36 5.26
C GLY A 274 -11.26 -18.15 5.22
N GLY A 275 -12.10 -17.87 6.20
CA GLY A 275 -13.38 -18.51 6.34
C GLY A 275 -14.43 -17.60 6.95
N ARG A 276 -15.67 -17.90 6.58
CA ARG A 276 -16.87 -17.28 7.09
C ARG A 276 -17.81 -18.37 7.59
N TRP A 277 -18.26 -18.26 8.83
CA TRP A 277 -19.23 -19.14 9.45
C TRP A 277 -20.53 -18.41 9.77
N GLN A 278 -21.61 -18.76 9.11
CA GLN A 278 -22.96 -18.28 9.44
C GLN A 278 -23.47 -19.03 10.68
N ALA A 279 -23.08 -18.56 11.88
CA ALA A 279 -23.36 -19.23 13.14
C ALA A 279 -24.86 -19.24 13.48
N THR A 280 -25.57 -18.18 13.08
CA THR A 280 -27.05 -18.07 13.17
C THR A 280 -27.56 -17.29 11.97
N ASP A 281 -28.88 -17.16 11.80
CA ASP A 281 -29.49 -16.35 10.73
C ASP A 281 -29.04 -14.87 10.78
N LYS A 282 -28.56 -14.39 11.94
CA LYS A 282 -28.16 -13.00 12.14
C LYS A 282 -26.66 -12.81 12.37
N LEU A 283 -25.94 -13.84 12.74
CA LEU A 283 -24.54 -13.74 13.16
C LEU A 283 -23.65 -14.55 12.24
N ALA A 284 -22.68 -13.88 11.64
CA ALA A 284 -21.57 -14.54 10.97
C ALA A 284 -20.24 -14.18 11.63
N LEU A 285 -19.38 -15.17 11.77
CA LEU A 285 -18.00 -15.02 12.26
C LEU A 285 -17.03 -15.19 11.09
N ASN A 286 -15.99 -14.36 11.08
CA ASN A 286 -15.01 -14.28 10.00
C ASN A 286 -13.61 -14.44 10.57
N ALA A 287 -12.74 -15.14 9.83
CA ALA A 287 -11.31 -15.21 10.11
C ALA A 287 -10.53 -15.22 8.80
N GLN A 288 -9.35 -14.59 8.80
CA GLN A 288 -8.47 -14.55 7.63
C GLN A 288 -7.02 -14.51 8.07
N VAL A 289 -6.17 -15.18 7.32
CA VAL A 289 -4.72 -15.11 7.40
C VAL A 289 -4.20 -14.73 6.02
N GLN A 290 -3.26 -13.78 5.97
CA GLN A 290 -2.63 -13.33 4.75
C GLN A 290 -1.10 -13.43 4.89
N ARG A 291 -0.46 -14.09 3.94
CA ARG A 291 1.00 -14.13 3.81
C ARG A 291 1.39 -13.22 2.66
N ILE A 292 2.30 -12.29 2.92
CA ILE A 292 2.84 -11.36 1.92
C ILE A 292 4.33 -11.64 1.74
N GLY A 293 4.75 -11.89 0.50
CA GLY A 293 6.12 -12.20 0.11
C GLY A 293 6.96 -10.95 -0.07
N TRP A 294 7.13 -10.17 0.98
CA TRP A 294 7.88 -8.93 0.98
C TRP A 294 9.38 -9.10 0.69
N SER A 295 9.93 -10.30 0.86
CA SER A 295 11.32 -10.58 0.47
C SER A 295 11.60 -10.40 -1.02
N GLU A 296 10.57 -10.26 -1.86
CA GLU A 296 10.70 -9.87 -3.27
C GLU A 296 11.09 -8.38 -3.43
N PHE A 297 10.82 -7.54 -2.42
CA PHE A 297 11.25 -6.14 -2.38
C PHE A 297 12.59 -6.04 -1.64
N ASP A 298 13.63 -6.61 -2.25
CA ASP A 298 14.99 -6.66 -1.70
C ASP A 298 15.79 -5.39 -1.99
N ALA A 299 15.61 -4.80 -3.18
CA ALA A 299 16.30 -3.59 -3.59
C ALA A 299 15.54 -2.82 -4.69
N ILE A 300 15.80 -1.52 -4.76
CA ILE A 300 15.50 -0.68 -5.92
C ILE A 300 16.78 -0.51 -6.72
N ASN A 301 16.84 -1.06 -7.92
CA ASN A 301 17.98 -0.99 -8.82
C ASN A 301 17.83 0.19 -9.78
N VAL A 302 18.61 1.24 -9.58
CA VAL A 302 18.60 2.46 -10.40
C VAL A 302 19.71 2.40 -11.43
N SER A 303 19.38 2.63 -12.69
CA SER A 303 20.32 2.73 -13.80
C SER A 303 20.32 4.14 -14.36
N PHE A 304 21.49 4.68 -14.67
CA PHE A 304 21.65 6.02 -15.22
C PHE A 304 21.86 5.98 -16.73
N GLU A 305 21.23 6.89 -17.45
CA GLU A 305 21.56 7.11 -18.86
C GLU A 305 23.04 7.52 -18.99
N GLY A 306 23.76 6.86 -19.89
CA GLY A 306 25.20 7.04 -20.04
C GLY A 306 26.08 6.11 -19.20
N GLY A 307 25.46 5.26 -18.39
CA GLY A 307 26.12 4.19 -17.62
C GLY A 307 26.28 4.49 -16.13
N GLY A 308 26.49 3.42 -15.36
CA GLY A 308 26.48 3.45 -13.90
C GLY A 308 25.07 3.30 -13.32
N GLY A 309 25.00 3.26 -12.00
CA GLY A 309 23.72 3.10 -11.28
C GLY A 309 23.93 3.05 -9.76
N GLU A 310 22.84 2.86 -9.05
CA GLU A 310 22.80 2.75 -7.60
C GLU A 310 21.86 1.62 -7.20
N VAL A 311 22.18 0.91 -6.12
CA VAL A 311 21.32 -0.14 -5.55
C VAL A 311 20.87 0.31 -4.17
N LEU A 312 19.60 0.62 -4.05
CA LEU A 312 18.97 1.00 -2.77
C LEU A 312 18.40 -0.26 -2.11
N ARG A 313 19.15 -0.86 -1.20
CA ARG A 313 18.71 -2.07 -0.49
C ARG A 313 17.54 -1.77 0.42
N GLN A 314 16.58 -2.70 0.45
CA GLN A 314 15.39 -2.65 1.30
C GLN A 314 15.36 -3.84 2.27
N ASP A 315 15.78 -5.01 1.80
CA ASP A 315 15.95 -6.26 2.58
C ASP A 315 14.69 -6.65 3.39
N TYR A 316 13.48 -6.38 2.85
CA TYR A 316 12.22 -6.66 3.52
C TYR A 316 12.03 -8.15 3.79
N LYS A 317 11.27 -8.48 4.83
CA LYS A 317 10.97 -9.86 5.26
C LYS A 317 9.51 -10.19 4.99
N ASP A 318 9.26 -11.44 4.61
CA ASP A 318 7.89 -11.95 4.48
C ASP A 318 7.10 -11.82 5.77
N THR A 319 5.87 -11.33 5.68
CA THR A 319 4.98 -11.15 6.83
C THR A 319 3.77 -12.08 6.78
N THR A 320 3.19 -12.32 7.95
CA THR A 320 1.91 -13.03 8.06
C THR A 320 0.99 -12.25 8.98
N SER A 321 -0.04 -11.66 8.42
CA SER A 321 -1.11 -10.99 9.15
C SER A 321 -2.27 -11.94 9.42
N GLY A 322 -3.05 -11.63 10.46
CA GLY A 322 -4.23 -12.43 10.80
C GLY A 322 -5.29 -11.61 11.51
N GLY A 323 -6.55 -11.85 11.17
CA GLY A 323 -7.67 -11.10 11.73
C GLY A 323 -8.91 -11.95 11.93
N VAL A 324 -9.74 -11.49 12.86
CA VAL A 324 -11.07 -12.04 13.13
C VAL A 324 -12.11 -10.93 13.18
N GLY A 325 -13.34 -11.25 12.83
CA GLY A 325 -14.41 -10.27 12.82
C GLY A 325 -15.79 -10.92 12.83
N VAL A 326 -16.78 -10.06 12.96
CA VAL A 326 -18.18 -10.41 13.10
C VAL A 326 -19.06 -9.52 12.22
N ASP A 327 -20.07 -10.13 11.58
CA ASP A 327 -21.19 -9.44 10.97
C ASP A 327 -22.46 -9.79 11.75
N TYR A 328 -23.23 -8.78 12.14
CA TYR A 328 -24.49 -8.94 12.84
C TYR A 328 -25.64 -8.26 12.09
N ALA A 329 -26.54 -9.05 11.53
CA ALA A 329 -27.75 -8.57 10.88
C ALA A 329 -28.76 -8.14 11.94
N VAL A 330 -28.82 -6.83 12.22
CA VAL A 330 -29.83 -6.25 13.15
C VAL A 330 -31.23 -6.54 12.63
N ASN A 331 -31.42 -6.33 11.33
CA ASN A 331 -32.63 -6.64 10.55
C ASN A 331 -32.28 -6.82 9.07
N ASN A 332 -33.28 -6.99 8.20
CA ASN A 332 -33.09 -7.20 6.77
C ASN A 332 -32.47 -6.02 6.01
N ARG A 333 -32.34 -4.85 6.64
CA ARG A 333 -31.80 -3.62 6.03
C ARG A 333 -30.51 -3.12 6.67
N LEU A 334 -30.16 -3.59 7.86
CA LEU A 334 -29.01 -3.10 8.61
C LEU A 334 -28.15 -4.27 9.10
N THR A 335 -26.88 -4.27 8.70
CA THR A 335 -25.84 -5.16 9.23
C THR A 335 -24.75 -4.31 9.87
N LEU A 336 -24.39 -4.64 11.11
CA LEU A 336 -23.24 -4.05 11.81
C LEU A 336 -22.03 -5.00 11.73
N ARG A 337 -20.83 -4.44 11.80
CA ARG A 337 -19.57 -5.17 11.76
C ARG A 337 -18.60 -4.70 12.79
N ALA A 338 -17.76 -5.60 13.25
CA ALA A 338 -16.56 -5.27 14.03
C ALA A 338 -15.49 -6.33 13.76
N GLY A 339 -14.23 -5.94 13.92
CA GLY A 339 -13.11 -6.86 13.75
C GLY A 339 -11.81 -6.31 14.28
N VAL A 340 -10.83 -7.19 14.39
CA VAL A 340 -9.46 -6.89 14.80
C VAL A 340 -8.50 -7.69 13.94
N GLN A 341 -7.37 -7.07 13.58
CA GLN A 341 -6.29 -7.68 12.84
C GLN A 341 -4.94 -7.27 13.45
N TYR A 342 -4.01 -8.22 13.49
CA TYR A 342 -2.59 -7.94 13.69
C TYR A 342 -1.86 -8.04 12.35
N ASP A 343 -1.03 -7.05 12.05
CA ASP A 343 -0.32 -6.94 10.79
C ASP A 343 1.13 -6.51 11.05
N PRO A 344 2.09 -7.46 10.98
CA PRO A 344 3.49 -7.17 11.27
C PRO A 344 4.17 -6.41 10.13
N THR A 345 5.13 -5.55 10.48
CA THR A 345 5.96 -4.82 9.52
C THR A 345 6.91 -5.76 8.76
N PRO A 346 7.12 -5.55 7.45
CA PRO A 346 8.15 -6.27 6.70
C PRO A 346 9.56 -5.72 6.93
N THR A 347 9.67 -4.51 7.49
CA THR A 347 10.96 -3.81 7.63
C THR A 347 11.78 -4.42 8.75
N PRO A 348 13.05 -4.81 8.51
CA PRO A 348 13.94 -5.29 9.56
C PRO A 348 14.24 -4.20 10.60
N ASP A 349 14.30 -4.56 11.88
CA ASP A 349 14.56 -3.60 12.96
C ASP A 349 15.94 -2.93 12.87
N ASP A 350 16.92 -3.61 12.27
CA ASP A 350 18.29 -3.16 12.08
C ASP A 350 18.52 -2.38 10.77
N ALA A 351 17.48 -2.18 9.96
CA ALA A 351 17.56 -1.50 8.66
C ALA A 351 16.39 -0.52 8.41
N ARG A 352 15.58 -0.22 9.45
CA ARG A 352 14.42 0.68 9.28
C ARG A 352 14.86 2.10 8.98
N THR A 353 14.27 2.66 7.94
CA THR A 353 14.55 4.00 7.43
C THR A 353 13.47 5.00 7.87
N ALA A 354 13.80 6.28 7.85
CA ALA A 354 12.81 7.34 8.00
C ALA A 354 11.95 7.53 6.73
N ARG A 355 12.34 6.92 5.60
CA ARG A 355 11.63 6.99 4.32
C ARG A 355 10.29 6.26 4.37
N VAL A 356 10.28 5.06 4.96
CA VAL A 356 9.08 4.26 5.23
C VAL A 356 9.08 3.93 6.72
N PRO A 357 8.63 4.87 7.56
CA PRO A 357 8.70 4.74 9.03
C PRO A 357 7.50 3.90 9.53
N ASP A 358 7.49 2.62 9.23
CA ASP A 358 6.45 1.68 9.61
C ASP A 358 6.82 0.84 10.85
N GLY A 359 5.82 0.18 11.43
CA GLY A 359 5.95 -0.71 12.58
C GLY A 359 4.87 -1.80 12.54
N ASP A 360 5.01 -2.78 13.43
CA ASP A 360 3.94 -3.73 13.71
C ASP A 360 2.69 -2.96 14.14
N ARG A 361 1.51 -3.46 13.75
CA ARG A 361 0.28 -2.71 14.02
C ARG A 361 -0.90 -3.61 14.34
N TRP A 362 -1.77 -3.05 15.17
CA TRP A 362 -3.11 -3.54 15.39
C TRP A 362 -4.12 -2.67 14.66
N LEU A 363 -5.07 -3.30 13.98
CA LEU A 363 -6.15 -2.63 13.29
C LEU A 363 -7.49 -3.05 13.91
N TYR A 364 -8.28 -2.06 14.33
CA TYR A 364 -9.60 -2.23 14.92
C TYR A 364 -10.64 -1.59 14.01
N GLY A 365 -11.55 -2.39 13.46
CA GLY A 365 -12.58 -1.91 12.54
C GLY A 365 -13.98 -2.01 13.12
N VAL A 366 -14.81 -1.01 12.83
CA VAL A 366 -16.25 -1.06 13.03
C VAL A 366 -16.95 -0.53 11.78
N GLY A 367 -18.11 -1.08 11.44
CA GLY A 367 -18.81 -0.64 10.23
C GLY A 367 -20.26 -1.06 10.17
N ALA A 368 -20.95 -0.55 9.16
CA ALA A 368 -22.34 -0.84 8.91
C ALA A 368 -22.62 -0.91 7.39
N THR A 369 -23.57 -1.77 7.01
CA THR A 369 -24.25 -1.74 5.71
C THR A 369 -25.71 -1.42 5.92
N ALA A 370 -26.21 -0.40 5.21
CA ALA A 370 -27.62 -0.08 5.15
C ALA A 370 -28.19 -0.34 3.74
N ALA A 371 -29.21 -1.20 3.61
CA ALA A 371 -29.98 -1.34 2.39
C ALA A 371 -30.97 -0.18 2.29
N VAL A 372 -30.61 0.84 1.47
CA VAL A 372 -31.46 2.01 1.22
C VAL A 372 -32.66 1.65 0.37
N THR A 373 -32.44 0.80 -0.62
CA THR A 373 -33.48 0.13 -1.42
C THR A 373 -33.12 -1.34 -1.56
N ASP A 374 -33.97 -2.12 -2.22
CA ASP A 374 -33.68 -3.54 -2.48
C ASP A 374 -32.45 -3.75 -3.39
N SER A 375 -32.07 -2.73 -4.15
CA SER A 375 -30.97 -2.77 -5.10
C SER A 375 -29.82 -1.80 -4.79
N LEU A 376 -29.91 -0.97 -3.74
CA LEU A 376 -28.87 -0.01 -3.35
C LEU A 376 -28.52 -0.19 -1.89
N LYS A 377 -27.24 -0.45 -1.64
CA LYS A 377 -26.65 -0.54 -0.30
C LYS A 377 -25.59 0.56 -0.11
N VAL A 378 -25.53 1.09 1.08
CA VAL A 378 -24.51 2.03 1.54
C VAL A 378 -23.69 1.32 2.62
N ASP A 379 -22.39 1.34 2.46
CA ASP A 379 -21.43 0.83 3.43
C ASP A 379 -20.70 2.01 4.07
N ALA A 380 -20.50 1.97 5.38
CA ALA A 380 -19.68 2.93 6.11
C ALA A 380 -18.81 2.17 7.12
N ALA A 381 -17.56 2.62 7.28
CA ALA A 381 -16.65 2.03 8.25
C ALA A 381 -15.73 3.08 8.86
N LEU A 382 -15.30 2.80 10.08
CA LEU A 382 -14.22 3.48 10.79
C LEU A 382 -13.24 2.41 11.26
N ALA A 383 -11.95 2.62 10.98
CA ALA A 383 -10.89 1.79 11.55
C ALA A 383 -9.90 2.69 12.31
N TYR A 384 -9.36 2.14 13.39
CA TYR A 384 -8.25 2.69 14.16
C TYR A 384 -7.04 1.78 13.99
N ILE A 385 -5.89 2.39 13.75
CA ILE A 385 -4.61 1.69 13.57
C ILE A 385 -3.67 2.14 14.68
N ASP A 386 -3.23 1.18 15.47
CA ASP A 386 -2.27 1.36 16.56
C ASP A 386 -0.92 0.81 16.12
N PHE A 387 0.06 1.69 15.87
CA PHE A 387 1.40 1.29 15.48
C PHE A 387 2.28 1.10 16.71
N GLU A 388 3.02 0.01 16.77
CA GLU A 388 4.06 -0.17 17.77
C GLU A 388 5.21 0.84 17.52
N ASN A 389 5.73 1.43 18.59
CA ASN A 389 6.88 2.31 18.51
C ASN A 389 8.09 1.54 17.96
N THR A 390 8.80 2.14 17.03
CA THR A 390 9.91 1.49 16.33
C THR A 390 11.12 2.41 16.19
N ASP A 391 12.32 1.81 16.20
CA ASP A 391 13.57 2.54 16.00
C ASP A 391 13.88 2.74 14.52
N VAL A 392 14.39 3.91 14.16
CA VAL A 392 15.08 4.18 12.90
C VAL A 392 16.56 3.89 13.08
N LEU A 393 17.07 2.93 12.32
CA LEU A 393 18.47 2.50 12.33
C LEU A 393 18.97 2.43 10.89
N HIS A 394 19.52 3.55 10.37
CA HIS A 394 19.95 3.62 8.98
C HIS A 394 21.34 4.23 8.86
N ASP A 395 22.28 3.46 8.32
CA ASP A 395 23.65 3.87 8.05
C ASP A 395 23.85 3.99 6.52
N THR A 396 24.27 5.15 6.04
CA THR A 396 24.53 5.40 4.62
C THR A 396 25.89 5.99 4.41
N THR A 397 26.66 5.50 3.44
CA THR A 397 27.92 6.09 3.02
C THR A 397 27.74 6.72 1.64
N PHE A 398 27.76 8.04 1.58
CA PHE A 398 27.81 8.81 0.35
C PHE A 398 29.22 8.78 -0.23
N TYR A 399 29.34 8.79 -1.55
CA TYR A 399 30.62 8.82 -2.28
C TYR A 399 31.54 7.64 -1.91
N GLU A 400 30.95 6.47 -1.65
CA GLU A 400 31.68 5.27 -1.24
C GLU A 400 32.81 4.93 -2.22
N GLY A 401 33.94 4.42 -1.69
CA GLY A 401 35.13 4.08 -2.48
C GLY A 401 35.94 5.28 -2.99
N THR A 402 35.59 6.52 -2.60
CA THR A 402 36.30 7.74 -2.94
C THR A 402 36.90 8.45 -1.70
N PRO A 403 37.90 9.37 -1.86
CA PRO A 403 38.36 10.19 -0.77
C PRO A 403 37.29 11.14 -0.19
N ALA A 404 36.14 11.29 -0.84
CA ALA A 404 35.04 12.11 -0.41
C ALA A 404 34.01 11.33 0.46
N ALA A 405 34.27 10.06 0.78
CA ALA A 405 33.37 9.23 1.53
C ALA A 405 32.85 9.91 2.81
N THR A 406 31.55 10.06 2.91
CA THR A 406 30.86 10.71 4.03
C THR A 406 29.79 9.77 4.54
N THR A 407 29.84 9.40 5.82
CA THR A 407 28.94 8.42 6.41
C THR A 407 27.96 9.10 7.35
N THR A 408 26.67 8.85 7.15
CA THR A 408 25.62 9.21 8.10
C THR A 408 25.19 7.96 8.88
N ARG A 409 24.94 8.14 10.17
CA ARG A 409 24.33 7.14 11.05
C ARG A 409 23.09 7.76 11.64
N LEU A 410 21.94 7.41 11.08
CA LEU A 410 20.66 7.91 11.55
C LEU A 410 20.12 6.99 12.64
N ARG A 411 19.75 7.61 13.76
CA ARG A 411 19.18 6.96 14.94
C ARG A 411 17.99 7.76 15.40
N GLY A 412 16.83 7.12 15.48
CA GLY A 412 15.61 7.82 15.88
C GLY A 412 14.54 6.84 16.30
N GLU A 413 13.40 7.35 16.64
CA GLU A 413 12.19 6.59 17.02
C GLU A 413 11.00 7.12 16.25
N VAL A 414 10.13 6.20 15.82
CA VAL A 414 8.84 6.46 15.19
C VAL A 414 7.74 6.09 16.17
N GLN A 415 6.80 6.99 16.35
CA GLN A 415 5.57 6.80 17.12
C GLN A 415 4.41 7.29 16.29
N GLY A 416 3.28 6.58 16.28
CA GLY A 416 2.13 7.03 15.52
C GLY A 416 0.88 6.21 15.70
N GLU A 417 -0.22 6.76 15.22
CA GLU A 417 -1.53 6.12 15.12
C GLU A 417 -2.22 6.54 13.83
N GLY A 418 -3.19 5.75 13.39
CA GLY A 418 -3.92 6.02 12.15
C GLY A 418 -5.42 5.85 12.30
N TYR A 419 -6.16 6.56 11.45
CA TYR A 419 -7.61 6.48 11.36
C TYR A 419 -8.02 6.32 9.91
N VAL A 420 -8.94 5.39 9.63
CA VAL A 420 -9.49 5.19 8.30
C VAL A 420 -11.00 5.43 8.34
N LEU A 421 -11.46 6.43 7.60
CA LEU A 421 -12.88 6.69 7.39
C LEU A 421 -13.26 6.22 5.99
N SER A 422 -14.26 5.33 5.89
CA SER A 422 -14.61 4.69 4.63
C SER A 422 -16.11 4.82 4.33
N LEU A 423 -16.43 5.11 3.06
CA LEU A 423 -17.80 5.14 2.54
C LEU A 423 -17.86 4.39 1.20
N GLY A 424 -18.92 3.61 1.01
CA GLY A 424 -19.12 2.84 -0.20
C GLY A 424 -20.58 2.73 -0.62
N LEU A 425 -20.77 2.53 -1.92
CA LEU A 425 -22.07 2.29 -2.55
C LEU A 425 -22.01 1.01 -3.36
N ARG A 426 -22.97 0.12 -3.16
CA ARG A 426 -23.20 -1.08 -3.97
C ARG A 426 -24.57 -1.02 -4.64
N LYS A 427 -24.58 -1.26 -5.93
CA LYS A 427 -25.81 -1.29 -6.75
C LYS A 427 -25.95 -2.63 -7.46
N THR A 428 -27.08 -3.31 -7.25
CA THR A 428 -27.52 -4.46 -8.02
C THR A 428 -28.50 -4.03 -9.11
N PHE A 429 -28.44 -4.64 -10.31
CA PHE A 429 -29.23 -4.27 -11.49
C PHE A 429 -30.16 -5.41 -11.91
#